data_1efe478c4f966530ad31857820e5ab0b
#
_entry.id   1efe478c4f966530ad31857820e5ab0b
#
_cell.length_a   1.000
_cell.length_b   1.000
_cell.length_c   1.000
_cell.angle_alpha   90.00
_cell.angle_beta   90.00
_cell.angle_gamma   90.00
#
_symmetry.space_group_name_H-M   'P 1'
#
loop_
_entity.id
_entity.type
_entity.pdbx_description
1 polymer ?
#
loop_
_entity_poly.entity_id
_entity_poly.type
_entity_poly.pdbx_seq_one_letter_code
_entity_poly.pdbx_strand_id
1 'polypeptide(L)'
;MLRAVMDSSQTDVEKSARNRIAWRLLPFLFLLYVANYLDRTNIAYATLGMKGDLGLTDSVFGTASGIFFIGYLGLQIPGALLVEQWSARRLLALTLITWGALTTLTSFVHTPLQLYGARFLLGAAEAGFFPGVIVYLSHWFIYEDRAKAVARFMSAIPIGFILGGPIAGKILGLHWLGLFGWRWLFLFEGVPAVLLGIATLFVLPDRPNEVRWLRGDERDWLTCRLAEERRAIAHVEHVTIWQALRHPTVLLLTVGLFFTYTGGYAFWFWMPTMLQRLTGWTDIQRIGWIGSIPFIAGLIGMLLLGWSSDRVRERRWHFAAPQLTAAVALTIWLLLSHSNGLLLTVFTLVGFGTVAYLPSFWALPSAFLTSSAAAAAVGFINCTASIGGFFGPKVIGDLSERSGSFNGGFAFMIVCLVIASVLVLICPRERVPGVSA
;
A
#
# COMPACT_ATOMS: atom_id res chain seq x y z
N MET A 1 30.03 40.64 -5.14
CA MET A 1 28.68 41.09 -4.83
C MET A 1 27.64 40.55 -5.83
N LEU A 2 27.82 40.75 -7.16
CA LEU A 2 26.87 40.23 -8.17
C LEU A 2 26.69 38.70 -8.17
N ARG A 3 27.74 37.89 -8.01
CA ARG A 3 27.63 36.43 -7.88
C ARG A 3 26.82 35.98 -6.64
N ALA A 4 27.01 36.62 -5.49
CA ALA A 4 26.26 36.31 -4.28
C ALA A 4 24.77 36.66 -4.38
N VAL A 5 24.44 37.75 -5.11
CA VAL A 5 23.05 38.13 -5.38
C VAL A 5 22.39 37.19 -6.40
N MET A 6 23.15 36.72 -7.41
CA MET A 6 22.66 35.73 -8.37
C MET A 6 22.44 34.35 -7.71
N ASP A 7 23.36 33.91 -6.85
CA ASP A 7 23.23 32.65 -6.08
C ASP A 7 22.03 32.69 -5.11
N SER A 8 21.80 33.82 -4.42
CA SER A 8 20.65 33.96 -3.53
C SER A 8 19.32 33.94 -4.29
N SER A 9 19.23 34.61 -5.43
CA SER A 9 18.01 34.65 -6.25
C SER A 9 17.72 33.28 -6.90
N GLN A 10 18.72 32.52 -7.31
CA GLN A 10 18.55 31.16 -7.81
C GLN A 10 18.06 30.21 -6.72
N THR A 11 18.61 30.32 -5.51
CA THR A 11 18.19 29.50 -4.35
C THR A 11 16.72 29.81 -3.96
N ASP A 12 16.27 31.05 -4.08
CA ASP A 12 14.89 31.44 -3.80
C ASP A 12 13.91 30.90 -4.86
N VAL A 13 14.27 30.96 -6.15
CA VAL A 13 13.47 30.37 -7.25
C VAL A 13 13.32 28.87 -7.07
N GLU A 14 14.42 28.17 -6.80
CA GLU A 14 14.42 26.73 -6.52
C GLU A 14 13.49 26.37 -5.37
N LYS A 15 13.65 27.00 -4.21
CA LYS A 15 12.85 26.75 -3.02
C LYS A 15 11.37 27.03 -3.25
N SER A 16 11.06 28.12 -3.97
CA SER A 16 9.69 28.47 -4.32
C SER A 16 9.06 27.42 -5.25
N ALA A 17 9.77 27.02 -6.31
CA ALA A 17 9.32 25.99 -7.25
C ALA A 17 9.03 24.65 -6.55
N ARG A 18 9.98 24.15 -5.75
CA ARG A 18 9.86 22.88 -4.97
C ARG A 18 8.65 22.89 -4.06
N ASN A 19 8.45 23.96 -3.30
CA ASN A 19 7.30 24.08 -2.41
C ASN A 19 5.97 24.15 -3.17
N ARG A 20 5.91 24.94 -4.25
CA ARG A 20 4.69 25.12 -5.04
C ARG A 20 4.25 23.81 -5.71
N ILE A 21 5.19 23.04 -6.25
CA ILE A 21 4.95 21.73 -6.85
C ILE A 21 4.43 20.77 -5.77
N ALA A 22 5.11 20.69 -4.64
CA ALA A 22 4.73 19.79 -3.56
C ALA A 22 3.30 20.08 -3.04
N TRP A 23 2.97 21.36 -2.77
CA TRP A 23 1.64 21.72 -2.27
C TRP A 23 0.53 21.63 -3.31
N ARG A 24 0.85 21.70 -4.59
CA ARG A 24 -0.14 21.59 -5.67
C ARG A 24 -0.48 20.15 -6.04
N LEU A 25 0.52 19.26 -6.06
CA LEU A 25 0.36 17.91 -6.58
C LEU A 25 0.15 16.86 -5.48
N LEU A 26 0.94 16.91 -4.39
CA LEU A 26 0.92 15.85 -3.38
C LEU A 26 -0.41 15.70 -2.65
N PRO A 27 -1.14 16.76 -2.26
CA PRO A 27 -2.42 16.59 -1.57
C PRO A 27 -3.46 15.86 -2.41
N PHE A 28 -3.51 16.14 -3.72
CA PHE A 28 -4.44 15.47 -4.61
C PHE A 28 -4.04 14.00 -4.83
N LEU A 29 -2.76 13.72 -5.10
CA LEU A 29 -2.25 12.35 -5.21
C LEU A 29 -2.47 11.55 -3.92
N PHE A 30 -2.26 12.18 -2.77
CA PHE A 30 -2.55 11.59 -1.46
C PHE A 30 -4.04 11.21 -1.34
N LEU A 31 -4.95 12.11 -1.73
CA LEU A 31 -6.39 11.84 -1.72
C LEU A 31 -6.75 10.66 -2.63
N LEU A 32 -6.17 10.60 -3.84
CA LEU A 32 -6.38 9.47 -4.75
C LEU A 32 -5.95 8.14 -4.11
N TYR A 33 -4.84 8.15 -3.37
CA TYR A 33 -4.31 6.94 -2.75
C TYR A 33 -5.07 6.54 -1.48
N VAL A 34 -5.61 7.52 -0.73
CA VAL A 34 -6.57 7.24 0.35
C VAL A 34 -7.81 6.56 -0.23
N ALA A 35 -8.39 7.09 -1.31
CA ALA A 35 -9.53 6.47 -1.98
C ALA A 35 -9.23 5.04 -2.46
N ASN A 36 -8.03 4.79 -3.00
CA ASN A 36 -7.58 3.46 -3.39
C ASN A 36 -7.53 2.48 -2.20
N TYR A 37 -7.00 2.90 -1.04
CA TYR A 37 -6.94 2.04 0.14
C TYR A 37 -8.29 1.85 0.84
N LEU A 38 -9.19 2.82 0.79
CA LEU A 38 -10.56 2.64 1.21
C LEU A 38 -11.22 1.52 0.40
N ASP A 39 -11.15 1.59 -0.92
CA ASP A 39 -11.72 0.59 -1.82
C ASP A 39 -11.08 -0.80 -1.65
N ARG A 40 -9.78 -0.85 -1.39
CA ARG A 40 -9.08 -2.12 -1.14
C ARG A 40 -9.50 -2.81 0.16
N THR A 41 -9.92 -2.04 1.16
CA THR A 41 -10.30 -2.56 2.49
C THR A 41 -11.79 -2.77 2.67
N ASN A 42 -12.63 -2.21 1.79
CA ASN A 42 -14.08 -2.24 1.89
C ASN A 42 -14.66 -3.67 2.00
N ILE A 43 -14.11 -4.62 1.24
CA ILE A 43 -14.58 -6.01 1.25
C ILE A 43 -14.41 -6.67 2.63
N ALA A 44 -13.38 -6.28 3.40
CA ALA A 44 -13.17 -6.79 4.74
C ALA A 44 -14.32 -6.44 5.69
N TYR A 45 -14.83 -5.23 5.58
CA TYR A 45 -16.01 -4.77 6.36
C TYR A 45 -17.32 -5.18 5.71
N ALA A 46 -17.42 -5.12 4.36
CA ALA A 46 -18.62 -5.51 3.61
C ALA A 46 -19.06 -6.94 3.94
N THR A 47 -18.10 -7.85 4.21
CA THR A 47 -18.38 -9.24 4.56
C THR A 47 -19.27 -9.39 5.80
N LEU A 48 -19.24 -8.43 6.73
CA LEU A 48 -20.09 -8.45 7.93
C LEU A 48 -21.59 -8.41 7.59
N GLY A 49 -21.96 -7.82 6.44
CA GLY A 49 -23.36 -7.83 5.94
C GLY A 49 -23.55 -8.71 4.72
N MET A 50 -22.53 -8.80 3.85
CA MET A 50 -22.57 -9.54 2.57
C MET A 50 -22.66 -11.06 2.77
N LYS A 51 -22.04 -11.59 3.84
CA LYS A 51 -21.97 -13.02 4.09
C LYS A 51 -23.33 -13.67 4.20
N GLY A 52 -24.27 -13.05 4.90
CA GLY A 52 -25.64 -13.53 5.02
C GLY A 52 -26.45 -13.38 3.74
N ASP A 53 -26.30 -12.26 3.02
CA ASP A 53 -27.02 -11.95 1.78
C ASP A 53 -26.61 -12.86 0.60
N LEU A 54 -25.33 -13.13 0.45
CA LEU A 54 -24.77 -13.93 -0.66
C LEU A 54 -24.47 -15.40 -0.28
N GLY A 55 -24.73 -15.83 0.96
CA GLY A 55 -24.43 -17.18 1.44
C GLY A 55 -22.94 -17.51 1.40
N LEU A 56 -22.05 -16.53 1.68
CA LEU A 56 -20.61 -16.73 1.56
C LEU A 56 -20.07 -17.58 2.73
N THR A 57 -19.34 -18.65 2.41
CA THR A 57 -18.51 -19.36 3.37
C THR A 57 -17.20 -18.60 3.65
N ASP A 58 -16.47 -19.02 4.67
CA ASP A 58 -15.16 -18.42 4.98
C ASP A 58 -14.15 -18.63 3.87
N SER A 59 -14.12 -19.83 3.26
CA SER A 59 -13.25 -20.14 2.12
C SER A 59 -13.59 -19.29 0.89
N VAL A 60 -14.88 -19.09 0.61
CA VAL A 60 -15.35 -18.23 -0.49
C VAL A 60 -14.91 -16.78 -0.27
N PHE A 61 -15.10 -16.24 0.94
CA PHE A 61 -14.65 -14.89 1.28
C PHE A 61 -13.12 -14.75 1.18
N GLY A 62 -12.36 -15.70 1.72
CA GLY A 62 -10.91 -15.72 1.61
C GLY A 62 -10.42 -15.71 0.15
N THR A 63 -11.07 -16.51 -0.71
CA THR A 63 -10.80 -16.54 -2.15
C THR A 63 -11.16 -15.22 -2.82
N ALA A 64 -12.34 -14.64 -2.53
CA ALA A 64 -12.77 -13.36 -3.09
C ALA A 64 -11.83 -12.20 -2.72
N SER A 65 -11.33 -12.19 -1.49
CA SER A 65 -10.35 -11.21 -1.03
C SER A 65 -9.01 -11.36 -1.72
N GLY A 66 -8.57 -12.62 -1.91
CA GLY A 66 -7.26 -12.94 -2.50
C GLY A 66 -7.21 -12.80 -4.02
N ILE A 67 -8.26 -13.17 -4.76
CA ILE A 67 -8.27 -13.20 -6.24
C ILE A 67 -8.01 -11.83 -6.87
N PHE A 68 -8.27 -10.76 -6.14
CA PHE A 68 -7.87 -9.40 -6.49
C PHE A 68 -6.38 -9.30 -6.83
N PHE A 69 -5.51 -9.93 -6.01
CA PHE A 69 -4.06 -9.88 -6.22
C PHE A 69 -3.59 -10.64 -7.44
N ILE A 70 -4.33 -11.64 -7.88
CA ILE A 70 -4.06 -12.35 -9.15
C ILE A 70 -4.31 -11.42 -10.34
N GLY A 71 -5.46 -10.71 -10.35
CA GLY A 71 -5.74 -9.68 -11.35
C GLY A 71 -4.72 -8.54 -11.32
N TYR A 72 -4.37 -8.07 -10.13
CA TYR A 72 -3.39 -7.01 -9.90
C TYR A 72 -2.00 -7.38 -10.45
N LEU A 73 -1.52 -8.60 -10.16
CA LEU A 73 -0.24 -9.11 -10.65
C LEU A 73 -0.18 -9.15 -12.18
N GLY A 74 -1.27 -9.60 -12.83
CA GLY A 74 -1.32 -9.78 -14.29
C GLY A 74 -1.08 -8.49 -15.08
N LEU A 75 -1.54 -7.35 -14.58
CA LEU A 75 -1.44 -6.07 -15.29
C LEU A 75 -0.46 -5.06 -14.66
N GLN A 76 0.20 -5.37 -13.54
CA GLN A 76 1.14 -4.46 -12.89
C GLN A 76 2.34 -4.10 -13.78
N ILE A 77 2.95 -5.08 -14.44
CA ILE A 77 4.09 -4.86 -15.36
C ILE A 77 3.63 -4.17 -16.66
N PRO A 78 2.59 -4.66 -17.36
CA PRO A 78 2.06 -3.94 -18.52
C PRO A 78 1.64 -2.50 -18.21
N GLY A 79 1.02 -2.27 -17.06
CA GLY A 79 0.63 -0.92 -16.60
C GLY A 79 1.83 0.01 -16.42
N ALA A 80 2.90 -0.47 -15.81
CA ALA A 80 4.15 0.29 -15.64
C ALA A 80 4.77 0.69 -16.99
N LEU A 81 4.78 -0.20 -17.97
CA LEU A 81 5.32 0.08 -19.32
C LEU A 81 4.45 1.07 -20.09
N LEU A 82 3.12 0.99 -19.93
CA LEU A 82 2.18 1.92 -20.57
C LEU A 82 2.37 3.36 -20.09
N VAL A 83 2.72 3.58 -18.82
CA VAL A 83 2.94 4.92 -18.26
C VAL A 83 4.08 5.66 -18.97
N GLU A 84 5.16 4.94 -19.29
CA GLU A 84 6.32 5.56 -19.96
C GLU A 84 6.02 5.98 -21.41
N GLN A 85 5.14 5.23 -22.09
CA GLN A 85 4.82 5.44 -23.51
C GLN A 85 3.62 6.37 -23.71
N TRP A 86 2.77 6.54 -22.68
CA TRP A 86 1.54 7.30 -22.76
C TRP A 86 1.55 8.48 -21.78
N SER A 87 0.40 9.12 -21.57
CA SER A 87 0.22 10.19 -20.59
C SER A 87 -0.01 9.59 -19.20
N ALA A 88 0.84 9.95 -18.23
CA ALA A 88 0.64 9.50 -16.84
C ALA A 88 -0.70 9.97 -16.27
N ARG A 89 -1.12 11.23 -16.56
CA ARG A 89 -2.44 11.77 -16.20
C ARG A 89 -3.58 10.92 -16.74
N ARG A 90 -3.54 10.60 -18.05
CA ARG A 90 -4.62 9.81 -18.69
C ARG A 90 -4.67 8.39 -18.15
N LEU A 91 -3.51 7.77 -17.92
CA LEU A 91 -3.47 6.44 -17.32
C LEU A 91 -4.04 6.44 -15.90
N LEU A 92 -3.63 7.39 -15.04
CA LEU A 92 -4.17 7.52 -13.69
C LEU A 92 -5.68 7.76 -13.70
N ALA A 93 -6.17 8.62 -14.59
CA ALA A 93 -7.60 8.85 -14.76
C ALA A 93 -8.34 7.60 -15.21
N LEU A 94 -7.82 6.88 -16.21
CA LEU A 94 -8.42 5.65 -16.71
C LEU A 94 -8.48 4.57 -15.63
N THR A 95 -7.39 4.35 -14.89
CA THR A 95 -7.36 3.39 -13.79
C THR A 95 -8.40 3.74 -12.73
N LEU A 96 -8.48 5.00 -12.30
CA LEU A 96 -9.48 5.48 -11.32
C LEU A 96 -10.92 5.29 -11.80
N ILE A 97 -11.22 5.65 -13.05
CA ILE A 97 -12.57 5.51 -13.62
C ILE A 97 -12.92 4.02 -13.74
N THR A 98 -12.02 3.18 -14.24
CA THR A 98 -12.31 1.75 -14.46
C THR A 98 -12.46 1.02 -13.13
N TRP A 99 -11.57 1.24 -12.16
CA TRP A 99 -11.72 0.59 -10.86
C TRP A 99 -12.97 1.11 -10.13
N GLY A 100 -13.21 2.44 -10.09
CA GLY A 100 -14.40 2.99 -9.44
C GLY A 100 -15.71 2.48 -10.07
N ALA A 101 -15.75 2.29 -11.39
CA ALA A 101 -16.88 1.66 -12.06
C ALA A 101 -17.04 0.19 -11.64
N LEU A 102 -15.95 -0.58 -11.57
CA LEU A 102 -15.98 -1.98 -11.13
C LEU A 102 -16.37 -2.13 -9.65
N THR A 103 -15.92 -1.21 -8.79
CA THR A 103 -16.36 -1.14 -7.39
C THR A 103 -17.84 -0.85 -7.31
N THR A 104 -18.32 0.14 -8.07
CA THR A 104 -19.76 0.45 -8.17
C THR A 104 -20.55 -0.77 -8.67
N LEU A 105 -20.08 -1.48 -9.70
CA LEU A 105 -20.71 -2.69 -10.21
C LEU A 105 -20.69 -3.84 -9.19
N THR A 106 -19.72 -3.90 -8.29
CA THR A 106 -19.67 -4.90 -7.21
C THR A 106 -20.88 -4.80 -6.28
N SER A 107 -21.52 -3.61 -6.15
CA SER A 107 -22.77 -3.47 -5.38
C SER A 107 -23.96 -4.27 -5.94
N PHE A 108 -23.88 -4.71 -7.18
CA PHE A 108 -24.96 -5.47 -7.88
C PHE A 108 -24.67 -6.97 -8.00
N VAL A 109 -23.62 -7.48 -7.36
CA VAL A 109 -23.34 -8.93 -7.38
C VAL A 109 -24.36 -9.70 -6.54
N HIS A 110 -24.72 -10.89 -7.00
CA HIS A 110 -25.70 -11.78 -6.37
C HIS A 110 -25.14 -13.20 -6.11
N THR A 111 -23.97 -13.52 -6.66
CA THR A 111 -23.37 -14.85 -6.54
C THR A 111 -21.88 -14.76 -6.21
N PRO A 112 -21.30 -15.80 -5.54
CA PRO A 112 -19.86 -15.87 -5.29
C PRO A 112 -19.02 -15.77 -6.57
N LEU A 113 -19.47 -16.35 -7.68
CA LEU A 113 -18.74 -16.31 -8.95
C LEU A 113 -18.67 -14.90 -9.52
N GLN A 114 -19.78 -14.14 -9.45
CA GLN A 114 -19.79 -12.73 -9.84
C GLN A 114 -18.85 -11.90 -8.96
N LEU A 115 -18.81 -12.17 -7.64
CA LEU A 115 -17.89 -11.52 -6.72
C LEU A 115 -16.43 -11.82 -7.09
N TYR A 116 -16.09 -13.07 -7.43
CA TYR A 116 -14.73 -13.42 -7.88
C TYR A 116 -14.35 -12.66 -9.16
N GLY A 117 -15.26 -12.63 -10.16
CA GLY A 117 -15.04 -11.90 -11.40
C GLY A 117 -14.84 -10.40 -11.16
N ALA A 118 -15.71 -9.77 -10.35
CA ALA A 118 -15.61 -8.37 -9.99
C ALA A 118 -14.27 -8.06 -9.27
N ARG A 119 -13.86 -8.89 -8.30
CA ARG A 119 -12.61 -8.71 -7.55
C ARG A 119 -11.37 -8.92 -8.43
N PHE A 120 -11.39 -9.90 -9.34
CA PHE A 120 -10.29 -10.12 -10.29
C PHE A 120 -10.13 -8.92 -11.23
N LEU A 121 -11.23 -8.45 -11.84
CA LEU A 121 -11.22 -7.31 -12.75
C LEU A 121 -10.82 -6.00 -12.02
N LEU A 122 -11.28 -5.83 -10.78
CA LEU A 122 -10.89 -4.71 -9.94
C LEU A 122 -9.38 -4.68 -9.69
N GLY A 123 -8.79 -5.84 -9.35
CA GLY A 123 -7.34 -5.95 -9.19
C GLY A 123 -6.59 -5.60 -10.47
N ALA A 124 -7.06 -6.10 -11.61
CA ALA A 124 -6.49 -5.77 -12.91
C ALA A 124 -6.58 -4.27 -13.23
N ALA A 125 -7.71 -3.62 -12.93
CA ALA A 125 -7.90 -2.19 -13.16
C ALA A 125 -7.01 -1.31 -12.27
N GLU A 126 -6.75 -1.72 -11.02
CA GLU A 126 -5.89 -0.98 -10.09
C GLU A 126 -4.38 -1.12 -10.37
N ALA A 127 -3.96 -2.16 -11.10
CA ALA A 127 -2.56 -2.57 -11.20
C ALA A 127 -1.61 -1.47 -11.71
N GLY A 128 -2.09 -0.59 -12.60
CA GLY A 128 -1.33 0.52 -13.16
C GLY A 128 -1.22 1.77 -12.28
N PHE A 129 -2.01 1.87 -11.21
CA PHE A 129 -2.11 3.10 -10.44
C PHE A 129 -0.81 3.45 -9.70
N PHE A 130 -0.32 2.55 -8.85
CA PHE A 130 0.90 2.83 -8.06
C PHE A 130 2.13 3.10 -8.94
N PRO A 131 2.49 2.23 -9.91
CA PRO A 131 3.60 2.54 -10.81
C PRO A 131 3.36 3.83 -11.62
N GLY A 132 2.10 4.10 -12.00
CA GLY A 132 1.70 5.33 -12.67
C GLY A 132 2.03 6.58 -11.86
N VAL A 133 1.72 6.58 -10.57
CA VAL A 133 2.04 7.69 -9.67
C VAL A 133 3.56 7.85 -9.49
N ILE A 134 4.32 6.75 -9.36
CA ILE A 134 5.78 6.82 -9.22
C ILE A 134 6.41 7.47 -10.45
N VAL A 135 5.99 7.09 -11.66
CA VAL A 135 6.45 7.72 -12.91
C VAL A 135 5.99 9.18 -12.97
N TYR A 136 4.74 9.47 -12.62
CA TYR A 136 4.24 10.85 -12.56
C TYR A 136 5.10 11.73 -11.64
N LEU A 137 5.41 11.25 -10.42
CA LEU A 137 6.27 11.97 -9.48
C LEU A 137 7.66 12.22 -10.05
N SER A 138 8.21 11.30 -10.86
CA SER A 138 9.51 11.49 -11.51
C SER A 138 9.51 12.57 -12.58
N HIS A 139 8.36 12.97 -13.10
CA HIS A 139 8.22 14.09 -14.05
C HIS A 139 8.17 15.45 -13.37
N TRP A 140 7.92 15.51 -12.05
CA TRP A 140 7.68 16.73 -11.30
C TRP A 140 8.68 16.99 -10.18
N PHE A 141 9.28 15.93 -9.63
CA PHE A 141 10.19 16.02 -8.50
C PHE A 141 11.61 15.64 -8.92
N ILE A 142 12.56 16.53 -8.61
CA ILE A 142 13.99 16.23 -8.75
C ILE A 142 14.38 15.07 -7.83
N TYR A 143 15.50 14.40 -8.17
CA TYR A 143 15.95 13.19 -7.45
C TYR A 143 15.99 13.37 -5.92
N GLU A 144 16.49 14.52 -5.44
CA GLU A 144 16.62 14.86 -4.02
C GLU A 144 15.28 14.90 -3.27
N ASP A 145 14.19 15.30 -3.92
CA ASP A 145 12.86 15.42 -3.33
C ASP A 145 11.96 14.21 -3.61
N ARG A 146 12.31 13.36 -4.57
CA ARG A 146 11.47 12.26 -5.02
C ARG A 146 11.16 11.27 -3.91
N ALA A 147 12.16 10.90 -3.11
CA ALA A 147 11.97 10.01 -1.97
C ALA A 147 10.99 10.60 -0.93
N LYS A 148 11.09 11.89 -0.64
CA LYS A 148 10.18 12.59 0.28
C LYS A 148 8.75 12.68 -0.28
N ALA A 149 8.61 12.92 -1.60
CA ALA A 149 7.32 12.97 -2.26
C ALA A 149 6.62 11.60 -2.23
N VAL A 150 7.35 10.52 -2.53
CA VAL A 150 6.86 9.14 -2.44
C VAL A 150 6.47 8.79 -0.99
N ALA A 151 7.29 9.13 0.00
CA ALA A 151 6.98 8.86 1.41
C ALA A 151 5.68 9.56 1.86
N ARG A 152 5.49 10.84 1.47
CA ARG A 152 4.25 11.58 1.74
C ARG A 152 3.05 10.96 1.03
N PHE A 153 3.21 10.52 -0.20
CA PHE A 153 2.17 9.81 -0.95
C PHE A 153 1.81 8.48 -0.27
N MET A 154 2.81 7.67 0.11
CA MET A 154 2.60 6.37 0.76
C MET A 154 2.01 6.47 2.16
N SER A 155 2.11 7.62 2.85
CA SER A 155 1.45 7.81 4.16
C SER A 155 -0.08 7.77 4.06
N ALA A 156 -0.66 7.82 2.85
CA ALA A 156 -2.08 7.56 2.60
C ALA A 156 -2.49 6.12 2.95
N ILE A 157 -1.58 5.14 2.91
CA ILE A 157 -1.86 3.73 3.21
C ILE A 157 -2.47 3.55 4.60
N PRO A 158 -1.76 3.85 5.69
CA PRO A 158 -2.32 3.71 7.03
C PRO A 158 -3.52 4.63 7.27
N ILE A 159 -3.57 5.81 6.64
CA ILE A 159 -4.71 6.71 6.74
C ILE A 159 -5.96 6.09 6.11
N GLY A 160 -5.85 5.43 4.95
CA GLY A 160 -6.94 4.70 4.33
C GLY A 160 -7.49 3.59 5.24
N PHE A 161 -6.63 2.81 5.87
CA PHE A 161 -7.04 1.79 6.85
C PHE A 161 -7.71 2.40 8.09
N ILE A 162 -7.18 3.52 8.62
CA ILE A 162 -7.74 4.20 9.80
C ILE A 162 -9.14 4.73 9.50
N LEU A 163 -9.35 5.31 8.33
CA LEU A 163 -10.63 5.89 7.93
C LEU A 163 -11.63 4.83 7.46
N GLY A 164 -11.16 3.74 6.85
CA GLY A 164 -11.99 2.70 6.24
C GLY A 164 -12.95 2.06 7.22
N GLY A 165 -12.50 1.71 8.44
CA GLY A 165 -13.33 1.10 9.46
C GLY A 165 -14.52 1.96 9.89
N PRO A 166 -14.31 3.19 10.38
CA PRO A 166 -15.39 4.10 10.79
C PRO A 166 -16.36 4.44 9.64
N ILE A 167 -15.85 4.66 8.43
CA ILE A 167 -16.67 4.95 7.24
C ILE A 167 -17.54 3.74 6.91
N ALA A 168 -16.94 2.56 6.78
CA ALA A 168 -17.63 1.32 6.49
C ALA A 168 -18.65 0.99 7.58
N GLY A 169 -18.28 1.11 8.87
CA GLY A 169 -19.18 0.86 9.99
C GLY A 169 -20.44 1.73 9.96
N LYS A 170 -20.31 3.01 9.59
CA LYS A 170 -21.43 3.92 9.45
C LYS A 170 -22.33 3.58 8.25
N ILE A 171 -21.72 3.26 7.11
CA ILE A 171 -22.46 2.95 5.87
C ILE A 171 -23.17 1.61 5.95
N LEU A 172 -22.56 0.59 6.57
CA LEU A 172 -23.14 -0.74 6.71
C LEU A 172 -24.42 -0.75 7.53
N GLY A 173 -24.63 0.25 8.38
CA GLY A 173 -25.90 0.45 9.12
C GLY A 173 -27.01 1.06 8.29
N LEU A 174 -26.79 1.45 7.03
CA LEU A 174 -27.80 2.04 6.17
C LEU A 174 -28.68 0.94 5.53
N HIS A 175 -30.00 1.16 5.54
CA HIS A 175 -31.00 0.31 4.89
C HIS A 175 -31.89 1.14 3.95
N TRP A 176 -31.25 1.92 3.06
CA TRP A 176 -31.99 2.80 2.14
C TRP A 176 -32.45 2.04 0.90
N LEU A 177 -33.62 2.40 0.38
CA LEU A 177 -34.19 1.86 -0.86
C LEU A 177 -34.27 0.32 -0.90
N GLY A 178 -34.37 -0.34 0.26
CA GLY A 178 -34.42 -1.80 0.34
C GLY A 178 -33.09 -2.52 0.06
N LEU A 179 -31.98 -1.78 -0.07
CA LEU A 179 -30.66 -2.35 -0.30
C LEU A 179 -29.92 -2.54 1.02
N PHE A 180 -29.17 -3.63 1.15
CA PHE A 180 -28.28 -3.90 2.28
C PHE A 180 -27.14 -2.88 2.32
N GLY A 181 -26.67 -2.52 3.52
CA GLY A 181 -25.61 -1.53 3.75
C GLY A 181 -24.29 -1.82 3.02
N TRP A 182 -23.94 -3.10 2.80
CA TRP A 182 -22.74 -3.46 2.05
C TRP A 182 -22.80 -3.03 0.57
N ARG A 183 -23.98 -2.97 -0.04
CA ARG A 183 -24.16 -2.47 -1.42
C ARG A 183 -23.93 -0.97 -1.47
N TRP A 184 -24.41 -0.24 -0.47
CA TRP A 184 -24.14 1.18 -0.30
C TRP A 184 -22.66 1.47 -0.08
N LEU A 185 -21.93 0.60 0.63
CA LEU A 185 -20.49 0.78 0.82
C LEU A 185 -19.75 0.82 -0.52
N PHE A 186 -20.00 -0.14 -1.39
CA PHE A 186 -19.39 -0.16 -2.73
C PHE A 186 -19.84 1.02 -3.61
N LEU A 187 -21.08 1.47 -3.50
CA LEU A 187 -21.57 2.66 -4.22
C LEU A 187 -20.89 3.94 -3.73
N PHE A 188 -20.81 4.13 -2.41
CA PHE A 188 -20.21 5.34 -1.82
C PHE A 188 -18.69 5.40 -1.93
N GLU A 189 -18.01 4.32 -2.25
CA GLU A 189 -16.58 4.31 -2.52
C GLU A 189 -16.28 4.31 -4.02
N GLY A 190 -17.06 3.58 -4.83
CA GLY A 190 -16.84 3.49 -6.26
C GLY A 190 -17.20 4.77 -7.03
N VAL A 191 -18.36 5.37 -6.75
CA VAL A 191 -18.77 6.62 -7.44
C VAL A 191 -17.80 7.77 -7.19
N PRO A 192 -17.35 8.07 -5.95
CA PRO A 192 -16.31 9.06 -5.73
C PRO A 192 -14.99 8.75 -6.43
N ALA A 193 -14.59 7.47 -6.54
CA ALA A 193 -13.39 7.09 -7.29
C ALA A 193 -13.51 7.44 -8.78
N VAL A 194 -14.68 7.20 -9.41
CA VAL A 194 -14.94 7.64 -10.78
C VAL A 194 -14.85 9.16 -10.91
N LEU A 195 -15.46 9.91 -9.99
CA LEU A 195 -15.41 11.37 -9.99
C LEU A 195 -13.99 11.90 -9.80
N LEU A 196 -13.20 11.29 -8.92
CA LEU A 196 -11.78 11.60 -8.75
C LEU A 196 -10.97 11.27 -10.01
N GLY A 197 -11.31 10.19 -10.71
CA GLY A 197 -10.70 9.84 -11.99
C GLY A 197 -10.98 10.91 -13.06
N ILE A 198 -12.21 11.39 -13.15
CA ILE A 198 -12.57 12.51 -14.03
C ILE A 198 -11.84 13.78 -13.61
N ALA A 199 -11.83 14.10 -12.30
CA ALA A 199 -11.12 15.27 -11.77
C ALA A 199 -9.61 15.23 -12.07
N THR A 200 -9.00 14.03 -12.09
CA THR A 200 -7.59 13.84 -12.43
C THR A 200 -7.22 14.43 -13.79
N LEU A 201 -8.12 14.34 -14.79
CA LEU A 201 -7.91 14.91 -16.12
C LEU A 201 -7.77 16.44 -16.11
N PHE A 202 -8.37 17.10 -15.13
CA PHE A 202 -8.39 18.57 -15.03
C PHE A 202 -7.38 19.10 -13.99
N VAL A 203 -7.12 18.34 -12.94
CA VAL A 203 -6.29 18.78 -11.80
C VAL A 203 -4.81 18.46 -12.03
N LEU A 204 -4.48 17.28 -12.58
CA LEU A 204 -3.10 16.87 -12.79
C LEU A 204 -2.61 17.25 -14.19
N PRO A 205 -1.58 18.08 -14.34
CA PRO A 205 -0.92 18.30 -15.62
C PRO A 205 0.12 17.21 -15.90
N ASP A 206 0.35 16.86 -17.16
CA ASP A 206 1.34 15.84 -17.53
C ASP A 206 2.78 16.33 -17.37
N ARG A 207 3.06 17.55 -17.78
CA ARG A 207 4.43 18.10 -17.86
C ARG A 207 4.52 19.51 -17.29
N PRO A 208 5.69 19.92 -16.77
CA PRO A 208 5.89 21.27 -16.24
C PRO A 208 5.63 22.40 -17.23
N ASN A 209 5.87 22.18 -18.51
CA ASN A 209 5.67 23.19 -19.58
C ASN A 209 4.18 23.48 -19.87
N GLU A 210 3.27 22.62 -19.46
CA GLU A 210 1.82 22.78 -19.71
C GLU A 210 1.15 23.70 -18.69
N VAL A 211 1.85 24.06 -17.60
CA VAL A 211 1.22 24.74 -16.46
C VAL A 211 1.52 26.25 -16.43
N ARG A 212 0.46 27.02 -16.07
CA ARG A 212 0.55 28.47 -15.87
C ARG A 212 0.78 28.88 -14.42
N TRP A 213 0.63 27.97 -13.47
CA TRP A 213 0.78 28.25 -12.05
C TRP A 213 2.25 28.26 -11.56
N LEU A 214 3.18 27.71 -12.34
CA LEU A 214 4.62 27.96 -12.17
C LEU A 214 5.01 29.23 -12.92
N ARG A 215 5.82 30.08 -12.26
CA ARG A 215 6.43 31.25 -12.91
C ARG A 215 7.40 30.78 -14.00
N GLY A 216 7.72 31.64 -14.95
CA GLY A 216 8.61 31.29 -16.06
C GLY A 216 9.97 30.80 -15.56
N ASP A 217 10.58 31.55 -14.62
CA ASP A 217 11.85 31.22 -13.98
C ASP A 217 11.84 29.88 -13.23
N GLU A 218 10.75 29.58 -12.50
CA GLU A 218 10.55 28.31 -11.77
C GLU A 218 10.42 27.12 -12.74
N ARG A 219 9.68 27.31 -13.82
CA ARG A 219 9.47 26.29 -14.85
C ARG A 219 10.75 25.98 -15.63
N ASP A 220 11.49 27.00 -16.00
CA ASP A 220 12.75 26.85 -16.75
C ASP A 220 13.80 26.16 -15.88
N TRP A 221 13.92 26.54 -14.60
CA TRP A 221 14.76 25.87 -13.61
C TRP A 221 14.42 24.38 -13.50
N LEU A 222 13.13 24.04 -13.29
CA LEU A 222 12.69 22.65 -13.12
C LEU A 222 12.97 21.82 -14.38
N THR A 223 12.65 22.37 -15.56
CA THR A 223 12.82 21.66 -16.83
C THR A 223 14.30 21.40 -17.12
N CYS A 224 15.16 22.37 -16.85
CA CYS A 224 16.62 22.24 -17.00
C CYS A 224 17.15 21.16 -16.05
N ARG A 225 16.78 21.23 -14.76
CA ARG A 225 17.25 20.29 -13.75
C ARG A 225 16.83 18.84 -14.02
N LEU A 226 15.57 18.62 -14.42
CA LEU A 226 15.08 17.29 -14.81
C LEU A 226 15.76 16.77 -16.09
N ALA A 227 16.10 17.66 -17.04
CA ALA A 227 16.84 17.28 -18.23
C ALA A 227 18.29 16.88 -17.92
N GLU A 228 18.96 17.59 -17.01
CA GLU A 228 20.30 17.23 -16.50
C GLU A 228 20.30 15.85 -15.84
N GLU A 229 19.34 15.60 -14.95
CA GLU A 229 19.21 14.30 -14.28
C GLU A 229 19.02 13.15 -15.29
N ARG A 230 18.18 13.34 -16.30
CA ARG A 230 17.96 12.32 -17.35
C ARG A 230 19.25 12.04 -18.14
N ARG A 231 20.03 13.07 -18.48
CA ARG A 231 21.31 12.90 -19.16
C ARG A 231 22.31 12.14 -18.29
N ALA A 232 22.39 12.48 -16.99
CA ALA A 232 23.29 11.82 -16.05
C ALA A 232 22.96 10.31 -15.92
N ILE A 233 21.67 9.95 -15.86
CA ILE A 233 21.22 8.54 -15.78
C ILE A 233 21.52 7.77 -17.08
N ALA A 234 21.41 8.42 -18.25
CA ALA A 234 21.67 7.77 -19.54
C ALA A 234 23.12 7.30 -19.73
N HIS A 235 24.07 7.84 -18.96
CA HIS A 235 25.50 7.49 -19.02
C HIS A 235 25.91 6.44 -17.95
N VAL A 236 25.00 5.99 -17.08
CA VAL A 236 25.32 4.97 -16.08
C VAL A 236 25.18 3.59 -16.74
N GLU A 237 26.22 2.75 -16.59
CA GLU A 237 26.19 1.34 -17.05
C GLU A 237 24.95 0.64 -16.50
N HIS A 238 24.12 0.10 -17.40
CA HIS A 238 22.95 -0.64 -17.05
C HIS A 238 23.36 -2.03 -16.52
N VAL A 239 23.31 -2.21 -15.22
CA VAL A 239 23.21 -3.56 -14.66
C VAL A 239 21.95 -4.20 -15.27
N THR A 240 22.12 -5.31 -15.98
CA THR A 240 20.99 -5.99 -16.62
C THR A 240 19.95 -6.33 -15.55
N ILE A 241 18.67 -6.07 -15.83
CA ILE A 241 17.55 -6.39 -14.94
C ILE A 241 17.65 -7.83 -14.42
N TRP A 242 18.04 -8.77 -15.28
CA TRP A 242 18.24 -10.17 -14.92
C TRP A 242 19.34 -10.41 -13.88
N GLN A 243 20.43 -9.63 -13.90
CA GLN A 243 21.48 -9.72 -12.90
C GLN A 243 21.00 -9.19 -11.54
N ALA A 244 20.24 -8.09 -11.54
CA ALA A 244 19.64 -7.56 -10.32
C ALA A 244 18.62 -8.53 -9.71
N LEU A 245 17.76 -9.15 -10.52
CA LEU A 245 16.74 -10.11 -10.08
C LEU A 245 17.33 -11.42 -9.54
N ARG A 246 18.50 -11.84 -10.01
CA ARG A 246 19.21 -13.02 -9.52
C ARG A 246 20.10 -12.75 -8.29
N HIS A 247 20.19 -11.51 -7.86
CA HIS A 247 21.01 -11.17 -6.69
C HIS A 247 20.43 -11.84 -5.43
N PRO A 248 21.21 -12.61 -4.66
CA PRO A 248 20.70 -13.37 -3.49
C PRO A 248 19.93 -12.51 -2.49
N THR A 249 20.39 -11.29 -2.24
CA THR A 249 19.71 -10.34 -1.33
C THR A 249 18.34 -9.95 -1.88
N VAL A 250 18.18 -9.75 -3.20
CA VAL A 250 16.89 -9.43 -3.81
C VAL A 250 15.92 -10.59 -3.64
N LEU A 251 16.38 -11.82 -3.84
CA LEU A 251 15.56 -13.02 -3.65
C LEU A 251 15.14 -13.17 -2.18
N LEU A 252 16.06 -12.99 -1.23
CA LEU A 252 15.74 -13.02 0.21
C LEU A 252 14.71 -11.95 0.59
N LEU A 253 14.88 -10.71 0.11
CA LEU A 253 13.92 -9.63 0.34
C LEU A 253 12.57 -9.92 -0.31
N THR A 254 12.54 -10.52 -1.51
CA THR A 254 11.31 -10.91 -2.22
C THR A 254 10.52 -11.95 -1.42
N VAL A 255 11.19 -13.03 -1.00
CA VAL A 255 10.54 -14.08 -0.20
C VAL A 255 10.16 -13.55 1.19
N GLY A 256 10.99 -12.73 1.81
CA GLY A 256 10.68 -12.08 3.07
C GLY A 256 9.43 -11.21 2.98
N LEU A 257 9.31 -10.36 1.96
CA LEU A 257 8.12 -9.53 1.76
C LEU A 257 6.88 -10.35 1.37
N PHE A 258 7.05 -11.44 0.61
CA PHE A 258 5.96 -12.37 0.32
C PHE A 258 5.33 -12.91 1.62
N PHE A 259 6.13 -13.39 2.56
CA PHE A 259 5.61 -13.86 3.86
C PHE A 259 5.05 -12.72 4.71
N THR A 260 5.65 -11.53 4.68
CA THR A 260 5.09 -10.34 5.32
C THR A 260 3.71 -9.99 4.77
N TYR A 261 3.56 -9.96 3.45
CA TYR A 261 2.28 -9.69 2.80
C TYR A 261 1.27 -10.80 3.07
N THR A 262 1.70 -12.06 3.08
CA THR A 262 0.83 -13.20 3.41
C THR A 262 0.25 -13.04 4.82
N GLY A 263 1.06 -12.78 5.84
CA GLY A 263 0.59 -12.57 7.21
C GLY A 263 -0.18 -11.26 7.39
N GLY A 264 0.29 -10.18 6.77
CA GLY A 264 -0.34 -8.85 6.87
C GLY A 264 -1.72 -8.81 6.22
N TYR A 265 -1.85 -9.25 4.97
CA TYR A 265 -3.16 -9.30 4.29
C TYR A 265 -4.11 -10.33 4.91
N ALA A 266 -3.61 -11.44 5.47
CA ALA A 266 -4.39 -12.34 6.29
C ALA A 266 -5.08 -11.60 7.44
N PHE A 267 -4.31 -10.81 8.21
CA PHE A 267 -4.86 -10.00 9.29
C PHE A 267 -5.80 -8.91 8.77
N TRP A 268 -5.39 -8.12 7.79
CA TRP A 268 -6.14 -6.94 7.35
C TRP A 268 -7.52 -7.27 6.78
N PHE A 269 -7.64 -8.35 6.00
CA PHE A 269 -8.94 -8.75 5.44
C PHE A 269 -9.85 -9.47 6.45
N TRP A 270 -9.27 -10.18 7.40
CA TRP A 270 -10.05 -10.96 8.36
C TRP A 270 -10.32 -10.24 9.67
N MET A 271 -9.61 -9.15 9.98
CA MET A 271 -9.66 -8.46 11.26
C MET A 271 -11.10 -8.03 11.67
N PRO A 272 -11.96 -7.44 10.80
CA PRO A 272 -13.31 -7.10 11.19
C PRO A 272 -14.15 -8.33 11.57
N THR A 273 -14.05 -9.42 10.80
CA THR A 273 -14.74 -10.68 11.08
C THR A 273 -14.21 -11.36 12.35
N MET A 274 -12.89 -11.32 12.57
CA MET A 274 -12.28 -11.81 13.81
C MET A 274 -12.75 -11.01 15.01
N LEU A 275 -12.79 -9.68 14.94
CA LEU A 275 -13.34 -8.83 15.99
C LEU A 275 -14.79 -9.23 16.27
N GLN A 276 -15.64 -9.31 15.25
CA GLN A 276 -17.05 -9.68 15.43
C GLN A 276 -17.22 -11.03 16.12
N ARG A 277 -16.56 -12.07 15.62
CA ARG A 277 -16.76 -13.44 16.12
C ARG A 277 -16.13 -13.68 17.49
N LEU A 278 -14.95 -13.12 17.75
CA LEU A 278 -14.22 -13.38 18.99
C LEU A 278 -14.75 -12.54 20.16
N THR A 279 -15.32 -11.36 19.87
CA THR A 279 -15.92 -10.52 20.92
C THR A 279 -17.43 -10.73 21.09
N GLY A 280 -18.10 -11.31 20.07
CA GLY A 280 -19.56 -11.38 20.03
C GLY A 280 -20.25 -10.03 19.75
N TRP A 281 -19.52 -8.99 19.35
CA TRP A 281 -20.12 -7.68 19.08
C TRP A 281 -20.97 -7.69 17.81
N THR A 282 -22.19 -7.18 17.93
CA THR A 282 -23.12 -7.02 16.82
C THR A 282 -23.12 -5.61 16.24
N ASP A 283 -22.61 -4.62 16.98
CA ASP A 283 -22.51 -3.24 16.55
C ASP A 283 -21.34 -3.08 15.55
N ILE A 284 -21.68 -3.01 14.26
CA ILE A 284 -20.72 -2.88 13.17
C ILE A 284 -19.97 -1.54 13.24
N GLN A 285 -20.63 -0.47 13.72
CA GLN A 285 -19.99 0.83 13.86
C GLN A 285 -18.89 0.78 14.93
N ARG A 286 -19.15 0.10 16.05
CA ARG A 286 -18.15 -0.15 17.09
C ARG A 286 -16.97 -0.97 16.55
N ILE A 287 -17.23 -2.02 15.77
CA ILE A 287 -16.19 -2.82 15.10
C ILE A 287 -15.34 -1.94 14.18
N GLY A 288 -15.96 -1.04 13.42
CA GLY A 288 -15.27 -0.10 12.54
C GLY A 288 -14.31 0.84 13.28
N TRP A 289 -14.77 1.47 14.37
CA TRP A 289 -13.93 2.37 15.18
C TRP A 289 -12.78 1.64 15.86
N ILE A 290 -13.07 0.50 16.48
CA ILE A 290 -12.05 -0.29 17.18
C ILE A 290 -11.06 -0.90 16.18
N GLY A 291 -11.55 -1.32 15.00
CA GLY A 291 -10.71 -1.81 13.91
C GLY A 291 -9.70 -0.80 13.38
N SER A 292 -9.86 0.49 13.66
CA SER A 292 -8.86 1.52 13.29
C SER A 292 -7.66 1.57 14.25
N ILE A 293 -7.83 1.12 15.51
CA ILE A 293 -6.77 1.22 16.54
C ILE A 293 -5.47 0.51 16.13
N PRO A 294 -5.50 -0.74 15.59
CA PRO A 294 -4.31 -1.42 15.10
C PRO A 294 -3.53 -0.61 14.06
N PHE A 295 -4.23 0.07 13.16
CA PHE A 295 -3.61 0.86 12.10
C PHE A 295 -3.10 2.22 12.59
N ILE A 296 -3.71 2.80 13.63
CA ILE A 296 -3.17 3.99 14.32
C ILE A 296 -1.83 3.62 14.98
N ALA A 297 -1.76 2.49 15.68
CA ALA A 297 -0.51 1.99 16.26
C ALA A 297 0.54 1.71 15.16
N GLY A 298 0.11 1.13 14.04
CA GLY A 298 0.94 0.91 12.87
C GLY A 298 1.51 2.21 12.27
N LEU A 299 0.70 3.26 12.14
CA LEU A 299 1.14 4.57 11.66
C LEU A 299 2.16 5.21 12.60
N ILE A 300 1.89 5.20 13.90
CA ILE A 300 2.83 5.71 14.92
C ILE A 300 4.15 4.94 14.85
N GLY A 301 4.06 3.60 14.78
CA GLY A 301 5.22 2.73 14.64
C GLY A 301 6.02 3.00 13.37
N MET A 302 5.34 3.20 12.23
CA MET A 302 5.96 3.54 10.95
C MET A 302 6.79 4.83 11.03
N LEU A 303 6.26 5.86 11.69
CA LEU A 303 6.95 7.15 11.85
C LEU A 303 8.15 7.03 12.81
N LEU A 304 7.95 6.38 13.96
CA LEU A 304 8.99 6.23 14.98
C LEU A 304 10.12 5.31 14.51
N LEU A 305 9.79 4.16 13.93
CA LEU A 305 10.79 3.21 13.45
C LEU A 305 11.50 3.72 12.19
N GLY A 306 10.81 4.44 11.31
CA GLY A 306 11.46 5.10 10.18
C GLY A 306 12.50 6.10 10.65
N TRP A 307 12.14 6.99 11.57
CA TRP A 307 13.07 7.95 12.17
C TRP A 307 14.26 7.28 12.90
N SER A 308 13.96 6.26 13.72
CA SER A 308 14.99 5.52 14.46
C SER A 308 15.94 4.78 13.52
N SER A 309 15.38 4.10 12.50
CA SER A 309 16.15 3.35 11.51
C SER A 309 17.10 4.25 10.70
N ASP A 310 16.66 5.46 10.35
CA ASP A 310 17.50 6.46 9.67
C ASP A 310 18.63 6.96 10.58
N ARG A 311 18.34 7.20 11.87
CA ARG A 311 19.32 7.71 12.84
C ARG A 311 20.39 6.67 13.18
N VAL A 312 19.99 5.40 13.39
CA VAL A 312 20.90 4.31 13.78
C VAL A 312 21.55 3.66 12.55
N ARG A 313 21.05 3.94 11.35
CA ARG A 313 21.47 3.30 10.08
C ARG A 313 21.39 1.78 10.14
N GLU A 314 20.36 1.26 10.79
CA GLU A 314 20.07 -0.16 10.90
C GLU A 314 18.66 -0.42 10.38
N ARG A 315 18.51 -1.24 9.33
CA ARG A 315 17.24 -1.49 8.62
C ARG A 315 16.64 -2.84 8.98
N ARG A 316 17.46 -3.86 9.18
CA ARG A 316 17.02 -5.26 9.30
C ARG A 316 16.23 -5.50 10.59
N TRP A 317 16.73 -5.02 11.73
CA TRP A 317 16.04 -5.13 13.01
C TRP A 317 14.78 -4.23 13.05
N HIS A 318 14.79 -3.06 12.41
CA HIS A 318 13.62 -2.21 12.29
C HIS A 318 12.55 -2.81 11.38
N PHE A 319 12.90 -3.76 10.52
CA PHE A 319 11.96 -4.61 9.82
C PHE A 319 11.48 -5.80 10.67
N ALA A 320 12.39 -6.54 11.28
CA ALA A 320 12.09 -7.81 11.95
C ALA A 320 11.40 -7.63 13.30
N ALA A 321 11.84 -6.68 14.14
CA ALA A 321 11.32 -6.52 15.50
C ALA A 321 9.81 -6.26 15.56
N PRO A 322 9.19 -5.36 14.74
CA PRO A 322 7.75 -5.18 14.77
C PRO A 322 7.00 -6.45 14.35
N GLN A 323 7.49 -7.20 13.37
CA GLN A 323 6.84 -8.45 12.95
C GLN A 323 6.96 -9.56 14.00
N LEU A 324 8.11 -9.67 14.65
CA LEU A 324 8.28 -10.57 15.79
C LEU A 324 7.39 -10.18 16.98
N THR A 325 7.20 -8.88 17.22
CA THR A 325 6.23 -8.39 18.23
C THR A 325 4.82 -8.87 17.90
N ALA A 326 4.39 -8.79 16.63
CA ALA A 326 3.10 -9.31 16.20
C ALA A 326 3.00 -10.84 16.38
N ALA A 327 4.06 -11.58 15.99
CA ALA A 327 4.09 -13.03 16.17
C ALA A 327 4.02 -13.45 17.64
N VAL A 328 4.75 -12.78 18.53
CA VAL A 328 4.68 -13.00 19.98
C VAL A 328 3.28 -12.69 20.52
N ALA A 329 2.69 -11.57 20.13
CA ALA A 329 1.34 -11.20 20.55
C ALA A 329 0.29 -12.25 20.15
N LEU A 330 0.34 -12.77 18.92
CA LEU A 330 -0.52 -13.86 18.46
C LEU A 330 -0.27 -15.17 19.23
N THR A 331 1.00 -15.46 19.56
CA THR A 331 1.34 -16.64 20.39
C THR A 331 0.75 -16.51 21.79
N ILE A 332 0.85 -15.33 22.40
CA ILE A 332 0.23 -15.04 23.69
C ILE A 332 -1.30 -15.28 23.63
N TRP A 333 -1.95 -14.83 22.56
CA TRP A 333 -3.38 -15.10 22.35
C TRP A 333 -3.70 -16.60 22.31
N LEU A 334 -2.91 -17.40 21.64
CA LEU A 334 -3.13 -18.85 21.53
C LEU A 334 -2.92 -19.59 22.86
N LEU A 335 -2.08 -19.07 23.75
CA LEU A 335 -1.69 -19.73 25.00
C LEU A 335 -2.50 -19.28 26.23
N LEU A 336 -3.04 -18.06 26.22
CA LEU A 336 -3.72 -17.49 27.40
C LEU A 336 -5.25 -17.52 27.26
N SER A 337 -5.93 -17.26 28.40
CA SER A 337 -7.37 -17.11 28.43
C SER A 337 -7.85 -15.92 27.60
N HIS A 338 -8.88 -16.14 26.80
CA HIS A 338 -9.39 -15.19 25.83
C HIS A 338 -10.29 -14.12 26.48
N SER A 339 -9.79 -12.92 26.64
CA SER A 339 -10.56 -11.75 27.05
C SER A 339 -10.59 -10.70 25.94
N ASN A 340 -11.63 -9.87 25.89
CA ASN A 340 -11.74 -8.78 24.90
C ASN A 340 -10.59 -7.78 25.03
N GLY A 341 -10.10 -7.50 26.24
CA GLY A 341 -8.95 -6.62 26.46
C GLY A 341 -7.67 -7.19 25.87
N LEU A 342 -7.41 -8.49 26.08
CA LEU A 342 -6.26 -9.17 25.48
C LEU A 342 -6.36 -9.16 23.94
N LEU A 343 -7.54 -9.43 23.37
CA LEU A 343 -7.75 -9.41 21.93
C LEU A 343 -7.38 -8.05 21.32
N LEU A 344 -7.87 -6.96 21.92
CA LEU A 344 -7.58 -5.61 21.43
C LEU A 344 -6.11 -5.27 21.53
N THR A 345 -5.44 -5.67 22.61
CA THR A 345 -3.99 -5.51 22.77
C THR A 345 -3.22 -6.28 21.69
N VAL A 346 -3.57 -7.55 21.49
CA VAL A 346 -2.95 -8.40 20.45
C VAL A 346 -3.16 -7.81 19.07
N PHE A 347 -4.38 -7.42 18.71
CA PHE A 347 -4.67 -6.85 17.40
C PHE A 347 -3.94 -5.51 17.19
N THR A 348 -3.80 -4.71 18.24
CA THR A 348 -3.02 -3.47 18.19
C THR A 348 -1.54 -3.75 17.88
N LEU A 349 -0.95 -4.76 18.53
CA LEU A 349 0.43 -5.17 18.29
C LEU A 349 0.60 -5.83 16.91
N VAL A 350 -0.40 -6.57 16.41
CA VAL A 350 -0.37 -7.12 15.05
C VAL A 350 -0.46 -6.00 14.01
N GLY A 351 -1.35 -5.03 14.20
CA GLY A 351 -1.42 -3.85 13.32
C GLY A 351 -0.12 -3.05 13.31
N PHE A 352 0.48 -2.82 14.49
CA PHE A 352 1.82 -2.25 14.60
C PHE A 352 2.83 -3.06 13.78
N GLY A 353 2.92 -4.37 13.99
CA GLY A 353 3.91 -5.24 13.36
C GLY A 353 3.77 -5.34 11.83
N THR A 354 2.53 -5.31 11.33
CA THR A 354 2.25 -5.45 9.89
C THR A 354 2.31 -4.14 9.09
N VAL A 355 2.51 -2.99 9.73
CA VAL A 355 2.60 -1.66 9.09
C VAL A 355 3.94 -0.97 9.37
N ALA A 356 4.45 -1.03 10.60
CA ALA A 356 5.59 -0.24 11.05
C ALA A 356 6.92 -0.56 10.33
N TYR A 357 7.05 -1.74 9.73
CA TYR A 357 8.25 -2.19 8.99
C TYR A 357 8.48 -1.44 7.66
N LEU A 358 7.44 -0.83 7.08
CA LEU A 358 7.44 -0.31 5.71
C LEU A 358 8.62 0.59 5.36
N PRO A 359 8.96 1.66 6.12
CA PRO A 359 10.07 2.55 5.76
C PRO A 359 11.41 1.82 5.75
N SER A 360 11.65 0.98 6.74
CA SER A 360 12.91 0.24 6.89
C SER A 360 13.10 -0.77 5.77
N PHE A 361 12.03 -1.45 5.35
CA PHE A 361 12.07 -2.42 4.26
C PHE A 361 12.41 -1.76 2.92
N TRP A 362 11.69 -0.70 2.55
CA TRP A 362 11.87 -0.06 1.25
C TRP A 362 13.20 0.70 1.09
N ALA A 363 13.90 0.92 2.19
CA ALA A 363 15.27 1.44 2.16
C ALA A 363 16.33 0.35 1.88
N LEU A 364 16.03 -0.95 2.10
CA LEU A 364 17.00 -2.04 1.94
C LEU A 364 17.49 -2.25 0.50
N PRO A 365 16.65 -2.29 -0.55
CA PRO A 365 17.13 -2.50 -1.92
C PRO A 365 18.16 -1.47 -2.37
N SER A 366 17.98 -0.21 -2.00
CA SER A 366 18.88 0.88 -2.36
C SER A 366 20.22 0.86 -1.59
N ALA A 367 20.32 0.10 -0.51
CA ALA A 367 21.55 -0.07 0.25
C ALA A 367 22.54 -1.06 -0.40
N PHE A 368 22.04 -1.95 -1.29
CA PHE A 368 22.84 -3.02 -1.89
C PHE A 368 23.00 -2.89 -3.41
N LEU A 369 22.16 -2.09 -4.06
CA LEU A 369 22.08 -2.01 -5.51
C LEU A 369 22.33 -0.58 -6.00
N THR A 370 22.83 -0.44 -7.23
CA THR A 370 22.87 0.84 -7.93
C THR A 370 21.46 1.37 -8.19
N SER A 371 21.29 2.66 -8.39
CA SER A 371 19.98 3.31 -8.48
C SER A 371 19.04 2.70 -9.54
N SER A 372 19.54 2.30 -10.71
CA SER A 372 18.76 1.65 -11.77
C SER A 372 18.36 0.21 -11.40
N ALA A 373 19.32 -0.56 -10.83
CA ALA A 373 19.09 -1.91 -10.38
C ALA A 373 18.13 -1.96 -9.16
N ALA A 374 18.22 -0.99 -8.26
CA ALA A 374 17.33 -0.85 -7.11
C ALA A 374 15.88 -0.62 -7.55
N ALA A 375 15.63 0.25 -8.54
CA ALA A 375 14.28 0.50 -9.04
C ALA A 375 13.65 -0.77 -9.65
N ALA A 376 14.40 -1.53 -10.47
CA ALA A 376 13.94 -2.79 -11.03
C ALA A 376 13.68 -3.85 -9.94
N ALA A 377 14.58 -3.94 -8.94
CA ALA A 377 14.42 -4.86 -7.82
C ALA A 377 13.19 -4.52 -6.96
N VAL A 378 12.95 -3.23 -6.65
CA VAL A 378 11.75 -2.77 -5.92
C VAL A 378 10.48 -3.19 -6.66
N GLY A 379 10.41 -2.98 -7.99
CA GLY A 379 9.27 -3.40 -8.80
C GLY A 379 9.05 -4.91 -8.75
N PHE A 380 10.11 -5.71 -8.92
CA PHE A 380 10.05 -7.17 -8.85
C PHE A 380 9.65 -7.68 -7.47
N ILE A 381 10.29 -7.17 -6.40
CA ILE A 381 10.00 -7.53 -5.02
C ILE A 381 8.52 -7.28 -4.72
N ASN A 382 8.02 -6.08 -5.04
CA ASN A 382 6.61 -5.74 -4.77
C ASN A 382 5.64 -6.59 -5.59
N CYS A 383 5.91 -6.77 -6.88
CA CYS A 383 5.09 -7.58 -7.78
C CYS A 383 4.97 -9.02 -7.27
N THR A 384 6.11 -9.68 -7.00
CA THR A 384 6.14 -11.08 -6.54
C THR A 384 5.56 -11.22 -5.13
N ALA A 385 5.86 -10.30 -4.22
CA ALA A 385 5.32 -10.34 -2.86
C ALA A 385 3.80 -10.16 -2.83
N SER A 386 3.21 -9.45 -3.80
CA SER A 386 1.75 -9.26 -3.89
C SER A 386 0.98 -10.58 -4.03
N ILE A 387 1.62 -11.66 -4.49
CA ILE A 387 1.06 -13.02 -4.48
C ILE A 387 0.68 -13.46 -3.05
N GLY A 388 1.42 -13.00 -2.03
CA GLY A 388 1.09 -13.23 -0.62
C GLY A 388 -0.29 -12.69 -0.24
N GLY A 389 -0.75 -11.63 -0.90
CA GLY A 389 -2.10 -11.10 -0.73
C GLY A 389 -3.22 -12.06 -1.19
N PHE A 390 -2.92 -12.99 -2.09
CA PHE A 390 -3.83 -14.08 -2.41
C PHE A 390 -3.81 -15.18 -1.35
N PHE A 391 -2.62 -15.66 -0.98
CA PHE A 391 -2.50 -16.80 -0.07
C PHE A 391 -2.96 -16.47 1.34
N GLY A 392 -2.66 -15.29 1.87
CA GLY A 392 -3.02 -14.91 3.24
C GLY A 392 -4.51 -15.06 3.53
N PRO A 393 -5.39 -14.28 2.89
CA PRO A 393 -6.83 -14.36 3.13
C PRO A 393 -7.42 -15.74 2.78
N LYS A 394 -6.94 -16.39 1.72
CA LYS A 394 -7.42 -17.72 1.30
C LYS A 394 -7.14 -18.79 2.34
N VAL A 395 -5.92 -18.88 2.85
CA VAL A 395 -5.53 -19.89 3.85
C VAL A 395 -6.29 -19.68 5.16
N ILE A 396 -6.46 -18.42 5.62
CA ILE A 396 -7.28 -18.14 6.80
C ILE A 396 -8.72 -18.62 6.60
N GLY A 397 -9.30 -18.34 5.42
CA GLY A 397 -10.66 -18.76 5.09
C GLY A 397 -10.83 -20.29 5.14
N ASP A 398 -9.92 -21.02 4.50
CA ASP A 398 -9.96 -22.49 4.48
C ASP A 398 -9.75 -23.10 5.87
N LEU A 399 -8.82 -22.57 6.66
CA LEU A 399 -8.57 -23.02 8.02
C LEU A 399 -9.75 -22.72 8.95
N SER A 400 -10.33 -21.52 8.86
CA SER A 400 -11.50 -21.13 9.65
C SER A 400 -12.71 -21.97 9.31
N GLU A 401 -12.98 -22.24 8.04
CA GLU A 401 -14.11 -23.06 7.62
C GLU A 401 -13.99 -24.52 8.09
N ARG A 402 -12.80 -25.10 8.01
CA ARG A 402 -12.55 -26.50 8.41
C ARG A 402 -12.57 -26.69 9.93
N SER A 403 -12.06 -25.72 10.70
CA SER A 403 -11.90 -25.86 12.15
C SER A 403 -12.99 -25.17 12.97
N GLY A 404 -13.80 -24.30 12.36
CA GLY A 404 -14.73 -23.40 13.06
C GLY A 404 -14.04 -22.34 13.92
N SER A 405 -12.70 -22.19 13.82
CA SER A 405 -11.89 -21.35 14.70
C SER A 405 -10.80 -20.60 13.90
N PHE A 406 -10.38 -19.44 14.42
CA PHE A 406 -9.25 -18.69 13.86
C PHE A 406 -7.88 -19.13 14.38
N ASN A 407 -7.79 -20.09 15.31
CA ASN A 407 -6.52 -20.50 15.94
C ASN A 407 -5.50 -21.01 14.89
N GLY A 408 -5.94 -21.83 13.92
CA GLY A 408 -5.09 -22.27 12.81
C GLY A 408 -4.60 -21.10 11.96
N GLY A 409 -5.46 -20.11 11.76
CA GLY A 409 -5.11 -18.87 11.05
C GLY A 409 -4.07 -18.03 11.80
N PHE A 410 -4.20 -17.89 13.10
CA PHE A 410 -3.20 -17.20 13.94
C PHE A 410 -1.85 -17.93 13.91
N ALA A 411 -1.85 -19.27 14.03
CA ALA A 411 -0.62 -20.06 13.91
C ALA A 411 0.05 -19.87 12.52
N PHE A 412 -0.74 -19.85 11.45
CA PHE A 412 -0.25 -19.57 10.10
C PHE A 412 0.38 -18.19 9.98
N MET A 413 -0.28 -17.13 10.52
CA MET A 413 0.28 -15.77 10.53
C MET A 413 1.59 -15.70 11.32
N ILE A 414 1.69 -16.36 12.49
CA ILE A 414 2.93 -16.44 13.29
C ILE A 414 4.06 -16.99 12.43
N VAL A 415 3.84 -18.14 11.78
CA VAL A 415 4.84 -18.77 10.91
C VAL A 415 5.29 -17.83 9.80
N CYS A 416 4.37 -17.16 9.13
CA CYS A 416 4.68 -16.20 8.07
C CYS A 416 5.55 -15.03 8.58
N LEU A 417 5.17 -14.40 9.69
CA LEU A 417 5.88 -13.25 10.25
C LEU A 417 7.27 -13.62 10.78
N VAL A 418 7.42 -14.81 11.37
CA VAL A 418 8.73 -15.33 11.81
C VAL A 418 9.63 -15.62 10.62
N ILE A 419 9.14 -16.33 9.60
CA ILE A 419 9.92 -16.60 8.38
C ILE A 419 10.37 -15.28 7.72
N ALA A 420 9.45 -14.32 7.56
CA ALA A 420 9.77 -13.01 7.01
C ALA A 420 10.91 -12.32 7.78
N SER A 421 10.81 -12.31 9.11
CA SER A 421 11.80 -11.71 10.00
C SER A 421 13.17 -12.38 9.86
N VAL A 422 13.21 -13.71 9.89
CA VAL A 422 14.46 -14.50 9.76
C VAL A 422 15.11 -14.23 8.41
N LEU A 423 14.36 -14.28 7.31
CA LEU A 423 14.92 -14.06 5.97
C LEU A 423 15.57 -12.69 5.81
N VAL A 424 14.95 -11.63 6.36
CA VAL A 424 15.55 -10.29 6.30
C VAL A 424 16.73 -10.13 7.25
N LEU A 425 16.72 -10.78 8.40
CA LEU A 425 17.87 -10.76 9.31
C LEU A 425 19.11 -11.49 8.76
N ILE A 426 18.92 -12.50 7.90
CA ILE A 426 20.01 -13.20 7.20
C ILE A 426 20.62 -12.33 6.09
N CYS A 427 19.92 -11.31 5.58
CA CYS A 427 20.49 -10.40 4.58
C CYS A 427 21.81 -9.79 5.08
N PRO A 428 22.80 -9.55 4.20
CA PRO A 428 24.06 -8.92 4.59
C PRO A 428 23.83 -7.58 5.30
N ARG A 429 24.76 -7.18 6.17
CA ARG A 429 24.76 -5.82 6.75
C ARG A 429 25.06 -4.79 5.68
N GLU A 430 24.45 -3.63 5.79
CA GLU A 430 24.80 -2.49 4.94
C GLU A 430 26.30 -2.19 5.10
N ARG A 431 27.02 -2.12 3.97
CA ARG A 431 28.39 -1.63 3.99
C ARG A 431 28.34 -0.11 4.09
N VAL A 432 28.66 0.45 5.24
CA VAL A 432 28.85 1.89 5.37
C VAL A 432 30.16 2.24 4.63
N PRO A 433 30.14 3.04 3.56
CA PRO A 433 31.36 3.48 2.89
C PRO A 433 32.22 4.23 3.91
N GLY A 434 33.45 3.73 4.19
CA GLY A 434 34.44 4.40 5.05
C GLY A 434 34.56 3.86 6.48
N VAL A 435 33.89 2.80 6.89
CA VAL A 435 34.17 2.07 8.15
C VAL A 435 34.69 0.69 7.79
N SER A 436 36.00 0.51 7.85
CA SER A 436 36.63 -0.82 7.83
C SER A 436 36.20 -1.60 9.09
N ALA A 437 35.79 -2.85 8.91
CA ALA A 437 35.44 -3.79 9.97
C ALA A 437 36.63 -4.11 10.89
#